data_9091d6537a4a886ac5a83f74e91110e3
#
_entry.id   9091d6537a4a886ac5a83f74e91110e3
#
_cell.length_a   1.000
_cell.length_b   1.000
_cell.length_c   1.000
_cell.angle_alpha   90.00
_cell.angle_beta   90.00
_cell.angle_gamma   90.00
#
_symmetry.space_group_name_H-M   'P 1'
#
loop_
_entity.id
_entity.type
_entity.pdbx_description
1 polymer ?
#
loop_
_entity_poly.entity_id
_entity_poly.type
_entity_poly.pdbx_seq_one_letter_code
_entity_poly.pdbx_strand_id
1 'polypeptide(L)'
;MERLKRFSPYCLLSRGLPALGGLLLFGLLWLLFGVLFTPSGQVLDGPWTLHKSGEHTAVTFPLNHLVSEPATVSFTTEFGPTPYDSLVILQPICHGIQVFLNHQMVFQEGSFSGKTANVWNYPKIVPLDPSLLRQQNHLELRLLALYDYGLLQPPFLAGYEQASLRITWARFWTNDVFLISMGIGLIMGIVLLMVGFSIPETRVLFLSIGLASLFSAVYLLDFQFRLSTGGLEWFSMARKLFLISGYLSVFFLLVGTERILRQRNGISKVVFPLVMGVNILLLVQPSAAATKITTDFTNVLVVAMVLVLLLLVLWKGKPRLVFSISFLAGCVFHDVWSVFTLDPQPFFVGYGVIVAVSGFGFSLVETFKKTHRQLQLTHQKSLLDPLTGAFNRGVFGEPAFPTRGVVVLVDMDDFKGLNDSFGHDAGDAVLRGFVEISHELLRGEDAVIRMGGDEFVLFLSRCTEKQVPSIVDRVGQLFFQRFPHFGARFSYGACRVSGNLQESLKKADSLLYQMKRQKRESRGCDPHGRGKEV
;
A
#
# COMPACT_ATOMS: atom_id res chain seq x y z
N MET A 1 -20.33 26.95 3.44
CA MET A 1 -19.54 26.77 4.68
C MET A 1 -18.52 25.62 4.63
N GLU A 2 -18.71 24.52 3.91
CA GLU A 2 -17.71 23.43 3.79
C GLU A 2 -16.42 23.80 3.01
N ARG A 3 -16.48 24.74 2.06
CA ARG A 3 -15.28 25.19 1.30
C ARG A 3 -14.27 25.97 2.14
N LEU A 4 -14.70 26.72 3.17
CA LEU A 4 -13.83 27.51 4.05
C LEU A 4 -13.14 26.69 5.16
N LYS A 5 -13.71 25.56 5.57
CA LYS A 5 -13.05 24.63 6.52
C LYS A 5 -11.80 23.94 5.96
N ARG A 6 -11.57 23.98 4.64
CA ARG A 6 -10.42 23.34 3.96
C ARG A 6 -9.11 24.14 4.07
N PHE A 7 -9.16 25.42 4.46
CA PHE A 7 -8.00 26.28 4.72
C PHE A 7 -7.73 26.52 6.21
N SER A 8 -8.28 25.69 7.08
CA SER A 8 -7.97 25.74 8.51
C SER A 8 -6.47 25.53 8.72
N PRO A 9 -5.80 26.30 9.62
CA PRO A 9 -4.38 26.10 9.99
C PRO A 9 -4.08 24.66 10.39
N TYR A 10 -5.02 23.96 11.01
CA TYR A 10 -4.93 22.53 11.34
C TYR A 10 -4.82 21.62 10.10
N CYS A 11 -5.48 21.96 9.01
CA CYS A 11 -5.42 21.16 7.78
C CYS A 11 -4.10 21.38 7.03
N LEU A 12 -3.54 22.58 7.07
CA LEU A 12 -2.21 22.92 6.56
C LEU A 12 -1.10 22.25 7.39
N LEU A 13 -1.18 22.27 8.73
CA LEU A 13 -0.22 21.60 9.60
C LEU A 13 -0.27 20.07 9.43
N SER A 14 -1.46 19.48 9.35
CA SER A 14 -1.62 18.02 9.25
C SER A 14 -1.06 17.42 7.94
N ARG A 15 -0.81 18.22 6.92
CA ARG A 15 -0.23 17.81 5.64
C ARG A 15 1.14 18.42 5.38
N GLY A 16 1.37 19.64 5.83
CA GLY A 16 2.67 20.30 5.71
C GLY A 16 3.77 19.58 6.48
N LEU A 17 3.52 19.15 7.72
CA LEU A 17 4.49 18.37 8.50
C LEU A 17 4.90 17.06 7.84
N PRO A 18 3.98 16.20 7.36
CA PRO A 18 4.37 15.00 6.61
C PRO A 18 5.11 15.31 5.31
N ALA A 19 4.74 16.36 4.58
CA ALA A 19 5.48 16.77 3.39
C ALA A 19 6.90 17.19 3.71
N LEU A 20 7.07 18.02 4.73
CA LEU A 20 8.39 18.42 5.23
C LEU A 20 9.18 17.22 5.72
N GLY A 21 8.54 16.27 6.43
CA GLY A 21 9.17 15.03 6.87
C GLY A 21 9.72 14.18 5.72
N GLY A 22 8.95 14.06 4.61
CA GLY A 22 9.41 13.37 3.40
C GLY A 22 10.61 14.06 2.75
N LEU A 23 10.57 15.38 2.63
CA LEU A 23 11.68 16.17 2.08
C LEU A 23 12.92 16.17 2.99
N LEU A 24 12.73 16.18 4.32
CA LEU A 24 13.85 16.06 5.28
C LEU A 24 14.50 14.69 5.19
N LEU A 25 13.73 13.61 5.08
CA LEU A 25 14.30 12.29 4.89
C LEU A 25 15.11 12.21 3.58
N PHE A 26 14.60 12.80 2.50
CA PHE A 26 15.34 12.92 1.25
C PHE A 26 16.65 13.71 1.46
N GLY A 27 16.59 14.88 2.11
CA GLY A 27 17.77 15.70 2.39
C GLY A 27 18.81 14.98 3.24
N LEU A 28 18.40 14.20 4.25
CA LEU A 28 19.29 13.36 5.04
C LEU A 28 19.97 12.27 4.19
N LEU A 29 19.21 11.62 3.31
CA LEU A 29 19.74 10.63 2.39
C LEU A 29 20.76 11.28 1.42
N TRP A 30 20.41 12.41 0.86
CA TRP A 30 21.29 13.19 -0.03
C TRP A 30 22.60 13.58 0.64
N LEU A 31 22.57 14.05 1.89
CA LEU A 31 23.76 14.37 2.68
C LEU A 31 24.60 13.12 2.96
N LEU A 32 23.97 12.00 3.33
CA LEU A 32 24.66 10.73 3.55
C LEU A 32 25.43 10.29 2.31
N PHE A 33 24.81 10.37 1.15
CA PHE A 33 25.46 10.02 -0.12
C PHE A 33 26.53 11.02 -0.50
N GLY A 34 26.35 12.31 -0.22
CA GLY A 34 27.39 13.32 -0.38
C GLY A 34 28.67 12.93 0.35
N VAL A 35 28.57 12.50 1.62
CA VAL A 35 29.70 12.01 2.38
C VAL A 35 30.28 10.71 1.81
N LEU A 36 29.42 9.76 1.43
CA LEU A 36 29.82 8.44 0.95
C LEU A 36 30.54 8.50 -0.39
N PHE A 37 30.13 9.42 -1.27
CA PHE A 37 30.66 9.57 -2.63
C PHE A 37 31.69 10.73 -2.78
N THR A 38 32.13 11.36 -1.68
CA THR A 38 33.25 12.31 -1.72
C THR A 38 34.58 11.56 -1.76
N PRO A 39 35.54 11.89 -2.64
CA PRO A 39 36.86 11.27 -2.66
C PRO A 39 37.56 11.38 -1.30
N SER A 40 38.23 10.30 -0.85
CA SER A 40 38.92 10.24 0.43
C SER A 40 40.32 9.67 0.28
N GLY A 41 41.22 10.46 -0.26
CA GLY A 41 42.59 10.05 -0.54
C GLY A 41 43.28 11.03 -1.48
N GLN A 42 44.26 10.56 -2.23
CA GLN A 42 44.92 11.36 -3.24
C GLN A 42 44.10 11.40 -4.52
N VAL A 43 43.39 12.51 -4.77
CA VAL A 43 42.62 12.71 -5.99
C VAL A 43 43.57 12.86 -7.17
N LEU A 44 43.26 12.17 -8.28
CA LEU A 44 44.00 12.28 -9.53
C LEU A 44 43.35 13.38 -10.39
N ASP A 45 43.51 14.62 -9.94
CA ASP A 45 42.97 15.84 -10.58
C ASP A 45 43.96 16.49 -11.58
N GLY A 46 45.07 15.83 -11.84
CA GLY A 46 46.08 16.23 -12.86
C GLY A 46 45.48 16.27 -14.28
N PRO A 47 46.30 16.67 -15.25
CA PRO A 47 45.82 16.72 -16.64
C PRO A 47 45.42 15.31 -17.13
N TRP A 48 44.18 15.16 -17.52
CA TRP A 48 43.69 13.96 -18.18
C TRP A 48 43.64 14.17 -19.68
N THR A 49 44.06 13.15 -20.43
CA THR A 49 43.99 13.14 -21.91
C THR A 49 42.99 12.08 -22.34
N LEU A 50 41.98 12.48 -23.09
CA LEU A 50 41.06 11.61 -23.77
C LEU A 50 41.59 11.20 -25.15
N HIS A 51 41.69 9.91 -25.38
CA HIS A 51 42.08 9.34 -26.67
C HIS A 51 40.83 8.73 -27.30
N LYS A 52 40.42 9.29 -28.44
CA LYS A 52 39.26 8.82 -29.21
C LYS A 52 39.56 8.91 -30.71
N SER A 53 39.47 7.78 -31.43
CA SER A 53 39.64 7.69 -32.89
C SER A 53 40.92 8.36 -33.43
N GLY A 54 42.01 8.31 -32.65
CA GLY A 54 43.31 8.93 -33.01
C GLY A 54 43.47 10.40 -32.60
N GLU A 55 42.43 11.04 -32.07
CA GLU A 55 42.50 12.39 -31.49
C GLU A 55 42.84 12.33 -30.01
N HIS A 56 43.59 13.35 -29.58
CA HIS A 56 44.02 13.52 -28.17
C HIS A 56 43.53 14.86 -27.67
N THR A 57 42.69 14.86 -26.68
CA THR A 57 42.06 16.06 -26.12
C THR A 57 42.26 16.12 -24.61
N ALA A 58 42.74 17.25 -24.09
CA ALA A 58 42.78 17.48 -22.65
C ALA A 58 41.35 17.61 -22.11
N VAL A 59 41.06 16.92 -21.00
CA VAL A 59 39.72 16.90 -20.40
C VAL A 59 39.77 17.08 -18.90
N THR A 60 38.67 17.56 -18.35
CA THR A 60 38.42 17.68 -16.91
C THR A 60 37.09 17.00 -16.55
N PHE A 61 36.92 16.61 -15.31
CA PHE A 61 35.68 16.02 -14.81
C PHE A 61 34.83 17.03 -14.04
N PRO A 62 33.47 16.94 -14.04
CA PRO A 62 32.67 15.86 -14.63
C PRO A 62 32.60 15.88 -16.14
N LEU A 63 32.55 14.70 -16.74
CA LEU A 63 32.47 14.53 -18.19
C LEU A 63 31.49 13.39 -18.55
N ASN A 64 30.56 13.67 -19.46
CA ASN A 64 29.67 12.68 -20.07
C ASN A 64 29.44 13.03 -21.55
N HIS A 65 29.86 12.15 -22.44
CA HIS A 65 29.71 12.32 -23.87
C HIS A 65 28.93 11.16 -24.49
N LEU A 66 28.11 11.49 -25.48
CA LEU A 66 27.39 10.49 -26.28
C LEU A 66 28.26 10.00 -27.45
N VAL A 67 28.02 8.74 -27.84
CA VAL A 67 28.54 8.16 -29.06
C VAL A 67 27.38 7.69 -29.95
N SER A 68 27.50 7.89 -31.24
CA SER A 68 26.50 7.40 -32.23
C SER A 68 26.58 5.89 -32.44
N GLU A 69 27.78 5.34 -32.32
CA GLU A 69 28.08 3.91 -32.48
C GLU A 69 28.97 3.45 -31.30
N PRO A 70 28.93 2.15 -30.97
CA PRO A 70 29.77 1.62 -29.91
C PRO A 70 31.26 1.90 -30.18
N ALA A 71 31.95 2.45 -29.19
CA ALA A 71 33.34 2.85 -29.30
C ALA A 71 34.12 2.49 -28.03
N THR A 72 35.42 2.27 -28.17
CA THR A 72 36.35 2.21 -27.04
C THR A 72 37.10 3.53 -26.97
N VAL A 73 37.09 4.14 -25.80
CA VAL A 73 37.81 5.40 -25.51
C VAL A 73 38.75 5.18 -24.35
N SER A 74 39.91 5.86 -24.36
CA SER A 74 40.88 5.79 -23.26
C SER A 74 41.08 7.15 -22.62
N PHE A 75 41.15 7.17 -21.31
CA PHE A 75 41.57 8.33 -20.49
C PHE A 75 42.91 8.03 -19.88
N THR A 76 43.90 8.90 -20.08
CA THR A 76 45.24 8.72 -19.53
C THR A 76 45.61 9.87 -18.63
N THR A 77 46.33 9.57 -17.57
CA THR A 77 47.00 10.56 -16.68
C THR A 77 48.29 9.98 -16.10
N GLU A 78 49.11 10.85 -15.57
CA GLU A 78 50.34 10.46 -14.87
C GLU A 78 50.27 10.90 -13.42
N PHE A 79 50.87 10.11 -12.54
CA PHE A 79 50.99 10.46 -11.13
C PHE A 79 52.33 9.97 -10.54
N GLY A 80 52.80 10.71 -9.52
CA GLY A 80 54.06 10.42 -8.85
C GLY A 80 53.99 9.24 -7.88
N PRO A 81 55.01 9.09 -7.01
CA PRO A 81 55.02 8.06 -5.99
C PRO A 81 53.82 8.21 -5.04
N THR A 82 53.25 7.09 -4.62
CA THR A 82 52.09 7.08 -3.74
C THR A 82 52.26 6.02 -2.65
N PRO A 83 51.83 6.29 -1.41
CA PRO A 83 51.76 5.27 -0.36
C PRO A 83 50.50 4.40 -0.46
N TYR A 84 49.60 4.69 -1.39
CA TYR A 84 48.33 4.01 -1.53
C TYR A 84 48.43 2.76 -2.41
N ASP A 85 47.66 1.74 -2.05
CA ASP A 85 47.63 0.41 -2.66
C ASP A 85 46.33 0.10 -3.42
N SER A 86 45.48 1.12 -3.61
CA SER A 86 44.26 0.96 -4.43
C SER A 86 43.89 2.21 -5.19
N LEU A 87 43.26 2.00 -6.36
CA LEU A 87 42.61 3.03 -7.16
C LEU A 87 41.08 2.89 -6.99
N VAL A 88 40.41 3.99 -6.69
CA VAL A 88 38.96 4.07 -6.55
C VAL A 88 38.36 4.88 -7.66
N ILE A 89 37.35 4.32 -8.31
CA ILE A 89 36.53 4.96 -9.37
C ILE A 89 35.08 4.89 -8.91
N LEU A 90 34.52 6.01 -8.47
CA LEU A 90 33.19 5.99 -7.83
C LEU A 90 32.05 5.90 -8.84
N GLN A 91 32.13 6.66 -9.94
CA GLN A 91 31.02 6.77 -10.90
C GLN A 91 31.51 6.81 -12.35
N PRO A 92 31.96 5.68 -12.89
CA PRO A 92 32.25 5.57 -14.29
C PRO A 92 30.93 5.50 -15.10
N ILE A 93 30.85 6.29 -16.17
CA ILE A 93 29.80 6.17 -17.17
C ILE A 93 30.35 5.31 -18.30
N CYS A 94 30.06 4.02 -18.28
CA CYS A 94 30.58 3.08 -19.28
C CYS A 94 29.84 1.73 -19.24
N HIS A 95 30.05 0.96 -20.29
CA HIS A 95 29.48 -0.38 -20.49
C HIS A 95 30.51 -1.50 -20.31
N GLY A 96 31.76 -1.11 -20.18
CA GLY A 96 32.90 -1.95 -19.81
C GLY A 96 34.06 -1.04 -19.41
N ILE A 97 34.91 -1.50 -18.50
CA ILE A 97 36.08 -0.79 -18.03
C ILE A 97 37.28 -1.72 -17.93
N GLN A 98 38.42 -1.27 -18.45
CA GLN A 98 39.74 -1.85 -18.22
C GLN A 98 40.64 -0.80 -17.60
N VAL A 99 41.46 -1.18 -16.64
CA VAL A 99 42.45 -0.31 -15.99
C VAL A 99 43.84 -0.85 -16.26
N PHE A 100 44.70 0.01 -16.78
CA PHE A 100 46.10 -0.29 -17.04
C PHE A 100 46.99 0.61 -16.16
N LEU A 101 47.94 0.01 -15.48
CA LEU A 101 48.98 0.71 -14.76
C LEU A 101 50.32 0.39 -15.41
N ASN A 102 51.04 1.42 -15.87
CA ASN A 102 52.30 1.26 -16.55
C ASN A 102 52.27 0.26 -17.72
N HIS A 103 51.18 0.33 -18.52
CA HIS A 103 50.88 -0.50 -19.68
C HIS A 103 50.48 -1.97 -19.34
N GLN A 104 50.41 -2.34 -18.05
CA GLN A 104 49.92 -3.64 -17.64
C GLN A 104 48.46 -3.55 -17.20
N MET A 105 47.61 -4.45 -17.71
CA MET A 105 46.24 -4.51 -17.28
C MET A 105 46.12 -5.05 -15.86
N VAL A 106 45.55 -4.26 -14.96
CA VAL A 106 45.38 -4.60 -13.54
C VAL A 106 43.93 -4.92 -13.18
N PHE A 107 42.96 -4.48 -14.02
CA PHE A 107 41.55 -4.71 -13.75
C PHE A 107 40.74 -4.70 -15.04
N GLN A 108 39.69 -5.55 -15.09
CA GLN A 108 38.68 -5.52 -16.14
C GLN A 108 37.32 -5.89 -15.56
N GLU A 109 36.29 -5.13 -15.96
CA GLU A 109 34.88 -5.45 -15.72
C GLU A 109 34.07 -5.12 -16.99
N GLY A 110 33.08 -5.99 -17.29
CA GLY A 110 32.35 -5.95 -18.55
C GLY A 110 33.06 -6.69 -19.68
N SER A 111 32.47 -6.67 -20.87
CA SER A 111 32.97 -7.41 -22.04
C SER A 111 33.35 -6.47 -23.15
N PHE A 112 34.57 -6.61 -23.66
CA PHE A 112 35.08 -5.90 -24.84
C PHE A 112 35.02 -6.76 -26.12
N SER A 113 34.48 -7.98 -26.05
CA SER A 113 34.41 -8.95 -27.14
C SER A 113 32.99 -9.21 -27.65
N GLY A 114 32.23 -8.15 -27.91
CA GLY A 114 30.93 -8.25 -28.58
C GLY A 114 29.72 -8.59 -27.68
N LYS A 115 29.92 -8.89 -26.40
CA LYS A 115 28.83 -9.02 -25.41
C LYS A 115 28.56 -7.65 -24.81
N THR A 116 27.28 -7.31 -24.68
CA THR A 116 26.90 -6.05 -24.03
C THR A 116 26.93 -6.19 -22.53
N ALA A 117 27.53 -5.22 -21.84
CA ALA A 117 27.50 -5.12 -20.39
C ALA A 117 27.05 -3.72 -19.98
N ASN A 118 26.56 -3.57 -18.78
CA ASN A 118 26.22 -2.28 -18.18
C ASN A 118 26.85 -2.21 -16.80
N VAL A 119 27.96 -1.52 -16.69
CA VAL A 119 28.75 -1.44 -15.44
C VAL A 119 28.74 -0.02 -14.85
N TRP A 120 27.93 0.87 -15.41
CA TRP A 120 27.73 2.21 -14.88
C TRP A 120 27.07 2.20 -13.50
N ASN A 121 27.18 3.30 -12.77
CA ASN A 121 26.60 3.47 -11.43
C ASN A 121 27.06 2.41 -10.39
N TYR A 122 28.27 1.85 -10.59
CA TYR A 122 28.85 0.86 -9.70
C TYR A 122 30.27 1.25 -9.32
N PRO A 123 30.49 1.69 -8.07
CA PRO A 123 31.82 2.07 -7.59
C PRO A 123 32.83 0.93 -7.74
N LYS A 124 34.02 1.25 -8.23
CA LYS A 124 35.12 0.29 -8.43
C LYS A 124 36.22 0.55 -7.42
N ILE A 125 36.80 -0.53 -6.92
CA ILE A 125 38.08 -0.51 -6.21
C ILE A 125 39.00 -1.49 -6.92
N VAL A 126 40.17 -1.01 -7.30
CA VAL A 126 41.17 -1.76 -8.04
C VAL A 126 42.42 -1.83 -7.18
N PRO A 127 42.76 -3.02 -6.65
CA PRO A 127 44.03 -3.19 -5.95
C PRO A 127 45.21 -2.90 -6.89
N LEU A 128 46.22 -2.18 -6.38
CA LEU A 128 47.45 -1.87 -7.10
C LEU A 128 48.58 -2.72 -6.51
N ASP A 129 49.21 -3.52 -7.37
CA ASP A 129 50.40 -4.26 -6.95
C ASP A 129 51.57 -3.29 -6.71
N PRO A 130 52.12 -3.25 -5.50
CA PRO A 130 53.26 -2.37 -5.21
C PRO A 130 54.48 -2.57 -6.15
N SER A 131 54.66 -3.78 -6.69
CA SER A 131 55.75 -4.08 -7.63
C SER A 131 55.60 -3.36 -8.97
N LEU A 132 54.39 -2.92 -9.32
CA LEU A 132 54.13 -2.17 -10.56
C LEU A 132 54.27 -0.66 -10.38
N LEU A 133 54.30 -0.16 -9.14
CA LEU A 133 54.44 1.27 -8.85
C LEU A 133 55.87 1.78 -9.10
N ARG A 134 55.98 2.96 -9.70
CA ARG A 134 57.21 3.60 -10.12
C ARG A 134 57.28 5.03 -9.57
N GLN A 135 58.43 5.71 -9.78
CA GLN A 135 58.57 7.14 -9.48
C GLN A 135 57.60 8.01 -10.33
N GLN A 136 57.30 7.57 -11.53
CA GLN A 136 56.29 8.16 -12.40
C GLN A 136 55.42 7.03 -12.93
N ASN A 137 54.13 7.10 -12.67
CA ASN A 137 53.15 6.08 -13.03
C ASN A 137 52.26 6.59 -14.14
N HIS A 138 52.06 5.76 -15.14
CA HIS A 138 51.10 6.01 -16.21
C HIS A 138 49.83 5.19 -15.98
N LEU A 139 48.68 5.88 -15.79
CA LEU A 139 47.38 5.29 -15.61
C LEU A 139 46.56 5.46 -16.88
N GLU A 140 46.03 4.36 -17.42
CA GLU A 140 45.07 4.37 -18.52
C GLU A 140 43.77 3.70 -18.07
N LEU A 141 42.63 4.41 -18.24
CA LEU A 141 41.27 3.88 -18.09
C LEU A 141 40.68 3.73 -19.46
N ARG A 142 40.48 2.49 -19.90
CA ARG A 142 39.86 2.17 -21.18
C ARG A 142 38.38 1.83 -20.98
N LEU A 143 37.50 2.66 -21.55
CA LEU A 143 36.05 2.54 -21.39
C LEU A 143 35.40 2.05 -22.67
N LEU A 144 34.52 1.07 -22.58
CA LEU A 144 33.60 0.70 -23.65
C LEU A 144 32.34 1.55 -23.53
N ALA A 145 32.03 2.31 -24.56
CA ALA A 145 30.82 3.12 -24.71
C ALA A 145 29.86 2.43 -25.67
N LEU A 146 28.65 2.11 -25.27
CA LEU A 146 27.58 1.68 -26.19
C LEU A 146 26.75 2.86 -26.69
N TYR A 147 26.58 3.89 -25.87
CA TYR A 147 25.88 5.12 -26.22
C TYR A 147 26.39 6.35 -25.45
N ASP A 148 27.03 6.19 -24.29
CA ASP A 148 27.68 7.26 -23.54
C ASP A 148 28.94 6.76 -22.84
N TYR A 149 29.82 7.69 -22.48
CA TYR A 149 31.03 7.45 -21.72
C TYR A 149 31.46 8.68 -20.95
N GLY A 150 32.12 8.47 -19.82
CA GLY A 150 32.71 9.54 -19.02
C GLY A 150 33.01 9.13 -17.60
N LEU A 151 33.38 10.13 -16.81
CA LEU A 151 33.57 10.05 -15.37
C LEU A 151 32.93 11.28 -14.74
N LEU A 152 32.08 11.08 -13.72
CA LEU A 152 31.44 12.21 -13.03
C LEU A 152 32.37 12.88 -12.02
N GLN A 153 33.45 12.18 -11.62
CA GLN A 153 34.51 12.74 -10.77
C GLN A 153 35.83 12.04 -11.05
N PRO A 154 36.95 12.72 -10.75
CA PRO A 154 38.27 12.14 -10.95
C PRO A 154 38.43 10.90 -10.05
N PRO A 155 39.10 9.83 -10.54
CA PRO A 155 39.57 8.74 -9.72
C PRO A 155 40.52 9.20 -8.64
N PHE A 156 40.65 8.43 -7.55
CA PHE A 156 41.57 8.75 -6.47
C PHE A 156 42.26 7.49 -5.94
N LEU A 157 43.43 7.70 -5.33
CA LEU A 157 44.21 6.66 -4.68
C LEU A 157 43.89 6.64 -3.19
N ALA A 158 43.72 5.44 -2.61
CA ALA A 158 43.40 5.26 -1.19
C ALA A 158 43.95 3.94 -0.66
N GLY A 159 44.05 3.81 0.66
CA GLY A 159 44.38 2.53 1.30
C GLY A 159 43.24 1.54 1.11
N TYR A 160 43.58 0.33 0.64
CA TYR A 160 42.57 -0.70 0.26
C TYR A 160 41.62 -1.05 1.38
N GLU A 161 42.07 -1.25 2.60
CA GLU A 161 41.21 -1.62 3.73
C GLU A 161 40.11 -0.59 4.00
N GLN A 162 40.49 0.70 4.08
CA GLN A 162 39.52 1.78 4.31
C GLN A 162 38.58 2.00 3.12
N ALA A 163 39.14 1.97 1.90
CA ALA A 163 38.41 2.16 0.68
C ALA A 163 37.43 0.99 0.44
N SER A 164 37.82 -0.26 0.69
CA SER A 164 37.00 -1.45 0.46
C SER A 164 35.73 -1.45 1.31
N LEU A 165 35.84 -1.09 2.60
CA LEU A 165 34.65 -0.97 3.47
C LEU A 165 33.70 0.11 2.96
N ARG A 166 34.22 1.28 2.59
CA ARG A 166 33.43 2.38 2.06
C ARG A 166 32.77 2.02 0.74
N ILE A 167 33.49 1.39 -0.19
CA ILE A 167 32.96 0.95 -1.47
C ILE A 167 31.89 -0.14 -1.29
N THR A 168 32.08 -1.04 -0.32
CA THR A 168 31.07 -2.04 0.04
C THR A 168 29.75 -1.38 0.48
N TRP A 169 29.82 -0.38 1.35
CA TRP A 169 28.65 0.41 1.73
C TRP A 169 28.06 1.20 0.57
N ALA A 170 28.89 1.83 -0.26
CA ALA A 170 28.43 2.52 -1.46
C ALA A 170 27.67 1.57 -2.40
N ARG A 171 28.21 0.37 -2.64
CA ARG A 171 27.57 -0.68 -3.45
C ARG A 171 26.26 -1.16 -2.83
N PHE A 172 26.23 -1.42 -1.53
CA PHE A 172 25.00 -1.81 -0.84
C PHE A 172 23.89 -0.77 -1.07
N TRP A 173 24.19 0.48 -0.82
CA TRP A 173 23.20 1.54 -0.98
C TRP A 173 22.79 1.79 -2.45
N THR A 174 23.69 1.73 -3.41
CA THR A 174 23.36 2.00 -4.82
C THR A 174 22.77 0.82 -5.57
N ASN A 175 23.00 -0.43 -5.13
CA ASN A 175 22.60 -1.62 -5.86
C ASN A 175 21.69 -2.54 -5.05
N ASP A 176 22.11 -2.93 -3.85
CA ASP A 176 21.37 -3.96 -3.09
C ASP A 176 20.02 -3.41 -2.61
N VAL A 177 19.96 -2.12 -2.22
CA VAL A 177 18.70 -1.47 -1.89
C VAL A 177 17.76 -1.39 -3.10
N PHE A 178 18.27 -1.23 -4.32
CA PHE A 178 17.44 -1.27 -5.53
C PHE A 178 16.89 -2.67 -5.80
N LEU A 179 17.68 -3.74 -5.57
CA LEU A 179 17.20 -5.12 -5.62
C LEU A 179 16.11 -5.39 -4.58
N ILE A 180 16.29 -4.90 -3.35
CA ILE A 180 15.27 -4.99 -2.30
C ILE A 180 14.00 -4.24 -2.73
N SER A 181 14.14 -3.02 -3.26
CA SER A 181 13.01 -2.21 -3.76
C SER A 181 12.26 -2.92 -4.87
N MET A 182 12.98 -3.53 -5.79
CA MET A 182 12.41 -4.34 -6.88
C MET A 182 11.64 -5.55 -6.35
N GLY A 183 12.22 -6.29 -5.39
CA GLY A 183 11.57 -7.44 -4.74
C GLY A 183 10.28 -7.04 -4.03
N ILE A 184 10.30 -5.96 -3.25
CA ILE A 184 9.11 -5.41 -2.58
C ILE A 184 8.05 -4.98 -3.61
N GLY A 185 8.47 -4.27 -4.68
CA GLY A 185 7.58 -3.84 -5.75
C GLY A 185 6.89 -5.01 -6.46
N LEU A 186 7.64 -6.08 -6.74
CA LEU A 186 7.13 -7.30 -7.38
C LEU A 186 6.10 -8.02 -6.49
N ILE A 187 6.46 -8.30 -5.24
CA ILE A 187 5.57 -8.98 -4.29
C ILE A 187 4.30 -8.16 -4.05
N MET A 188 4.45 -6.87 -3.76
CA MET A 188 3.31 -5.99 -3.54
C MET A 188 2.43 -5.88 -4.79
N GLY A 189 3.04 -5.79 -5.96
CA GLY A 189 2.33 -5.74 -7.24
C GLY A 189 1.45 -6.98 -7.45
N ILE A 190 2.00 -8.18 -7.28
CA ILE A 190 1.27 -9.45 -7.42
C ILE A 190 0.12 -9.52 -6.41
N VAL A 191 0.38 -9.25 -5.14
CA VAL A 191 -0.64 -9.29 -4.07
C VAL A 191 -1.78 -8.32 -4.37
N LEU A 192 -1.47 -7.08 -4.77
CA LEU A 192 -2.49 -6.08 -5.09
C LEU A 192 -3.30 -6.45 -6.34
N LEU A 193 -2.69 -7.06 -7.35
CA LEU A 193 -3.43 -7.57 -8.50
C LEU A 193 -4.40 -8.70 -8.09
N MET A 194 -3.94 -9.68 -7.29
CA MET A 194 -4.80 -10.75 -6.79
C MET A 194 -6.01 -10.20 -6.02
N VAL A 195 -5.78 -9.24 -5.11
CA VAL A 195 -6.86 -8.56 -4.37
C VAL A 195 -7.79 -7.79 -5.32
N GLY A 196 -7.25 -7.09 -6.31
CA GLY A 196 -8.03 -6.34 -7.29
C GLY A 196 -8.93 -7.22 -8.17
N PHE A 197 -8.48 -8.43 -8.50
CA PHE A 197 -9.33 -9.40 -9.21
C PHE A 197 -10.42 -10.01 -8.31
N SER A 198 -10.19 -10.10 -7.01
CA SER A 198 -11.10 -10.73 -6.04
C SER A 198 -12.21 -9.78 -5.57
N ILE A 199 -12.00 -8.46 -5.57
CA ILE A 199 -12.92 -7.48 -4.98
C ILE A 199 -13.40 -6.48 -6.05
N PRO A 200 -14.60 -6.68 -6.65
CA PRO A 200 -15.09 -5.85 -7.76
C PRO A 200 -15.20 -4.35 -7.43
N GLU A 201 -15.64 -3.99 -6.21
CA GLU A 201 -15.90 -2.61 -5.80
C GLU A 201 -14.63 -1.74 -5.76
N THR A 202 -13.49 -2.34 -5.51
CA THR A 202 -12.18 -1.65 -5.40
C THR A 202 -11.21 -2.06 -6.50
N ARG A 203 -11.67 -2.83 -7.50
CA ARG A 203 -10.86 -3.41 -8.58
C ARG A 203 -9.89 -2.40 -9.19
N VAL A 204 -10.40 -1.28 -9.69
CA VAL A 204 -9.56 -0.28 -10.40
C VAL A 204 -8.48 0.29 -9.48
N LEU A 205 -8.76 0.49 -8.19
CA LEU A 205 -7.79 0.98 -7.22
C LEU A 205 -6.64 -0.01 -7.04
N PHE A 206 -6.96 -1.26 -6.72
CA PHE A 206 -5.94 -2.28 -6.45
C PHE A 206 -5.15 -2.64 -7.71
N LEU A 207 -5.82 -2.76 -8.87
CA LEU A 207 -5.14 -3.04 -10.14
C LEU A 207 -4.19 -1.89 -10.54
N SER A 208 -4.59 -0.62 -10.39
CA SER A 208 -3.72 0.49 -10.75
C SER A 208 -2.46 0.55 -9.86
N ILE A 209 -2.58 0.40 -8.54
CA ILE A 209 -1.42 0.42 -7.66
C ILE A 209 -0.57 -0.85 -7.82
N GLY A 210 -1.20 -2.01 -8.06
CA GLY A 210 -0.50 -3.25 -8.38
C GLY A 210 0.33 -3.14 -9.66
N LEU A 211 -0.25 -2.59 -10.73
CA LEU A 211 0.46 -2.32 -11.98
C LEU A 211 1.57 -1.29 -11.79
N ALA A 212 1.32 -0.20 -11.03
CA ALA A 212 2.36 0.77 -10.72
C ALA A 212 3.56 0.11 -10.03
N SER A 213 3.33 -0.78 -9.06
CA SER A 213 4.38 -1.50 -8.34
C SER A 213 5.15 -2.46 -9.25
N LEU A 214 4.47 -3.23 -10.12
CA LEU A 214 5.13 -4.13 -11.07
C LEU A 214 5.96 -3.37 -12.10
N PHE A 215 5.41 -2.31 -12.69
CA PHE A 215 6.14 -1.49 -13.64
C PHE A 215 7.33 -0.76 -12.98
N SER A 216 7.22 -0.35 -11.71
CA SER A 216 8.38 0.17 -10.96
C SER A 216 9.47 -0.89 -10.81
N ALA A 217 9.11 -2.14 -10.48
CA ALA A 217 10.08 -3.22 -10.35
C ALA A 217 10.79 -3.51 -11.68
N VAL A 218 10.04 -3.49 -12.79
CA VAL A 218 10.61 -3.66 -14.15
C VAL A 218 11.52 -2.48 -14.51
N TYR A 219 11.13 -1.25 -14.20
CA TYR A 219 11.96 -0.06 -14.41
C TYR A 219 13.31 -0.15 -13.68
N LEU A 220 13.31 -0.63 -12.43
CA LEU A 220 14.54 -0.76 -11.65
C LEU A 220 15.52 -1.80 -12.21
N LEU A 221 15.09 -2.68 -13.13
CA LEU A 221 16.00 -3.57 -13.86
C LEU A 221 17.01 -2.80 -14.72
N ASP A 222 16.72 -1.59 -15.19
CA ASP A 222 17.67 -0.77 -15.96
C ASP A 222 18.95 -0.50 -15.16
N PHE A 223 18.84 -0.39 -13.83
CA PHE A 223 19.97 -0.20 -12.91
C PHE A 223 20.69 -1.49 -12.55
N GLN A 224 20.08 -2.67 -12.74
CA GLN A 224 20.61 -3.97 -12.33
C GLN A 224 21.06 -4.84 -13.50
N PHE A 225 20.65 -4.51 -14.71
CA PHE A 225 20.91 -5.30 -15.91
C PHE A 225 22.37 -5.13 -16.40
N ARG A 226 23.30 -5.89 -15.79
CA ARG A 226 24.74 -5.71 -15.98
C ARG A 226 25.33 -6.52 -17.13
N LEU A 227 24.81 -7.71 -17.35
CA LEU A 227 25.34 -8.62 -18.37
C LEU A 227 24.21 -9.04 -19.32
N SER A 228 24.42 -8.85 -20.62
CA SER A 228 23.57 -9.39 -21.66
C SER A 228 24.35 -10.40 -22.47
N THR A 229 23.81 -11.60 -22.62
CA THR A 229 24.31 -12.61 -23.57
C THR A 229 23.85 -12.33 -25.00
N GLY A 230 22.90 -11.39 -25.18
CA GLY A 230 22.40 -10.92 -26.46
C GLY A 230 23.26 -9.82 -27.06
N GLY A 231 23.07 -9.55 -28.36
CA GLY A 231 23.71 -8.43 -29.06
C GLY A 231 23.16 -7.06 -28.62
N LEU A 232 23.73 -6.00 -29.19
CA LEU A 232 23.37 -4.60 -28.93
C LEU A 232 21.88 -4.31 -29.13
N GLU A 233 21.25 -4.93 -30.15
CA GLU A 233 19.83 -4.77 -30.42
C GLU A 233 18.96 -5.27 -29.27
N TRP A 234 19.25 -6.46 -28.75
CA TRP A 234 18.56 -7.02 -27.58
C TRP A 234 18.71 -6.12 -26.35
N PHE A 235 19.92 -5.65 -26.07
CA PHE A 235 20.20 -4.73 -24.97
C PHE A 235 19.38 -3.43 -25.12
N SER A 236 19.40 -2.83 -26.32
CA SER A 236 18.63 -1.61 -26.62
C SER A 236 17.13 -1.83 -26.46
N MET A 237 16.61 -2.96 -26.93
CA MET A 237 15.19 -3.31 -26.77
C MET A 237 14.78 -3.50 -25.31
N ALA A 238 15.56 -4.26 -24.54
CA ALA A 238 15.30 -4.48 -23.12
C ALA A 238 15.29 -3.15 -22.36
N ARG A 239 16.26 -2.27 -22.62
CA ARG A 239 16.33 -0.95 -22.01
C ARG A 239 15.12 -0.08 -22.33
N LYS A 240 14.65 -0.06 -23.58
CA LYS A 240 13.41 0.64 -23.94
C LYS A 240 12.22 0.16 -23.11
N LEU A 241 12.07 -1.16 -22.93
CA LEU A 241 11.00 -1.73 -22.10
C LEU A 241 11.10 -1.31 -20.63
N PHE A 242 12.32 -1.25 -20.09
CA PHE A 242 12.53 -0.78 -18.72
C PHE A 242 12.12 0.69 -18.58
N LEU A 243 12.54 1.57 -19.50
CA LEU A 243 12.19 2.99 -19.48
C LEU A 243 10.69 3.23 -19.62
N ILE A 244 10.03 2.54 -20.58
CA ILE A 244 8.58 2.57 -20.77
C ILE A 244 7.86 2.20 -19.48
N SER A 245 8.36 1.18 -18.76
CA SER A 245 7.79 0.75 -17.48
C SER A 245 7.86 1.86 -16.44
N GLY A 246 8.89 2.69 -16.43
CA GLY A 246 8.98 3.86 -15.55
C GLY A 246 7.83 4.85 -15.75
N TYR A 247 7.55 5.24 -17.00
CA TYR A 247 6.42 6.14 -17.33
C TYR A 247 5.07 5.53 -16.97
N LEU A 248 4.88 4.24 -17.27
CA LEU A 248 3.63 3.52 -16.93
C LEU A 248 3.44 3.41 -15.41
N SER A 249 4.52 3.20 -14.66
CA SER A 249 4.47 3.13 -13.21
C SER A 249 3.90 4.43 -12.61
N VAL A 250 4.45 5.59 -12.97
CA VAL A 250 3.99 6.89 -12.45
C VAL A 250 2.56 7.18 -12.92
N PHE A 251 2.21 6.82 -14.15
CA PHE A 251 0.85 6.95 -14.66
C PHE A 251 -0.16 6.13 -13.83
N PHE A 252 0.11 4.85 -13.58
CA PHE A 252 -0.77 4.00 -12.79
C PHE A 252 -0.82 4.43 -11.32
N LEU A 253 0.26 5.00 -10.79
CA LEU A 253 0.27 5.62 -9.47
C LEU A 253 -0.67 6.84 -9.41
N LEU A 254 -0.72 7.64 -10.48
CA LEU A 254 -1.67 8.75 -10.61
C LEU A 254 -3.11 8.25 -10.63
N VAL A 255 -3.43 7.23 -11.44
CA VAL A 255 -4.77 6.61 -11.48
C VAL A 255 -5.18 6.11 -10.09
N GLY A 256 -4.29 5.38 -9.40
CA GLY A 256 -4.53 4.87 -8.05
C GLY A 256 -4.77 5.98 -7.03
N THR A 257 -4.00 7.07 -7.12
CA THR A 257 -4.16 8.24 -6.25
C THR A 257 -5.52 8.92 -6.45
N GLU A 258 -5.96 9.13 -7.68
CA GLU A 258 -7.28 9.68 -7.98
C GLU A 258 -8.39 8.82 -7.35
N ARG A 259 -8.26 7.49 -7.41
CA ARG A 259 -9.22 6.56 -6.80
C ARG A 259 -9.22 6.62 -5.27
N ILE A 260 -8.05 6.63 -4.62
CA ILE A 260 -7.95 6.79 -3.16
C ILE A 260 -8.61 8.09 -2.69
N LEU A 261 -8.40 9.17 -3.44
CA LEU A 261 -8.94 10.49 -3.13
C LEU A 261 -10.40 10.68 -3.57
N ARG A 262 -11.04 9.63 -4.09
CA ARG A 262 -12.42 9.62 -4.60
C ARG A 262 -12.66 10.71 -5.64
N GLN A 263 -11.66 10.99 -6.47
CA GLN A 263 -11.79 11.90 -7.61
C GLN A 263 -12.28 11.12 -8.84
N ARG A 264 -13.05 11.81 -9.70
CA ARG A 264 -13.28 11.31 -11.06
C ARG A 264 -11.96 11.40 -11.83
N ASN A 265 -11.62 10.39 -12.64
CA ASN A 265 -10.39 10.29 -13.44
C ASN A 265 -10.32 11.44 -14.48
N GLY A 266 -10.10 12.67 -14.05
CA GLY A 266 -9.99 13.83 -14.93
C GLY A 266 -8.56 14.02 -15.43
N ILE A 267 -7.61 13.99 -14.49
CA ILE A 267 -6.19 14.26 -14.77
C ILE A 267 -5.56 13.08 -15.51
N SER A 268 -5.78 11.85 -15.04
CA SER A 268 -5.24 10.65 -15.71
C SER A 268 -5.71 10.50 -17.16
N LYS A 269 -6.93 10.93 -17.51
CA LYS A 269 -7.41 10.94 -18.91
C LYS A 269 -6.64 11.93 -19.79
N VAL A 270 -6.22 13.06 -19.24
CA VAL A 270 -5.41 14.04 -19.97
C VAL A 270 -3.96 13.59 -20.10
N VAL A 271 -3.41 12.97 -19.06
CA VAL A 271 -2.02 12.50 -19.01
C VAL A 271 -1.82 11.23 -19.86
N PHE A 272 -2.84 10.40 -19.99
CA PHE A 272 -2.75 9.13 -20.75
C PHE A 272 -2.19 9.27 -22.16
N PRO A 273 -2.75 10.14 -23.05
CA PRO A 273 -2.22 10.28 -24.40
C PRO A 273 -0.78 10.79 -24.44
N LEU A 274 -0.36 11.63 -23.47
CA LEU A 274 1.01 12.11 -23.36
C LEU A 274 1.97 10.96 -23.03
N VAL A 275 1.62 10.13 -22.05
CA VAL A 275 2.42 8.96 -21.67
C VAL A 275 2.50 7.96 -22.83
N MET A 276 1.37 7.71 -23.52
CA MET A 276 1.38 6.82 -24.69
C MET A 276 2.23 7.39 -25.84
N GLY A 277 2.16 8.68 -26.09
CA GLY A 277 3.00 9.36 -27.07
C GLY A 277 4.49 9.21 -26.78
N VAL A 278 4.91 9.42 -25.52
CA VAL A 278 6.31 9.22 -25.10
C VAL A 278 6.73 7.75 -25.25
N ASN A 279 5.88 6.81 -24.84
CA ASN A 279 6.20 5.39 -24.96
C ASN A 279 6.35 4.94 -26.43
N ILE A 280 5.48 5.43 -27.32
CA ILE A 280 5.61 5.18 -28.76
C ILE A 280 6.90 5.82 -29.30
N LEU A 281 7.19 7.07 -28.89
CA LEU A 281 8.41 7.76 -29.29
C LEU A 281 9.67 6.98 -28.87
N LEU A 282 9.71 6.41 -27.68
CA LEU A 282 10.83 5.58 -27.22
C LEU A 282 10.97 4.29 -28.04
N LEU A 283 9.86 3.63 -28.38
CA LEU A 283 9.89 2.40 -29.17
C LEU A 283 10.48 2.59 -30.58
N VAL A 284 10.17 3.71 -31.20
CA VAL A 284 10.63 3.99 -32.60
C VAL A 284 12.05 4.54 -32.67
N GLN A 285 12.73 4.82 -31.55
CA GLN A 285 14.11 5.32 -31.60
C GLN A 285 15.05 4.33 -32.30
N PRO A 286 15.88 4.79 -33.26
CA PRO A 286 16.70 3.90 -34.09
C PRO A 286 17.93 3.35 -33.35
N SER A 287 18.39 4.02 -32.28
CA SER A 287 19.63 3.66 -31.60
C SER A 287 19.53 3.86 -30.07
N ALA A 288 20.47 3.28 -29.34
CA ALA A 288 20.57 3.46 -27.88
C ALA A 288 20.89 4.92 -27.50
N ALA A 289 21.71 5.61 -28.31
CA ALA A 289 22.01 7.03 -28.13
C ALA A 289 20.76 7.90 -28.32
N ALA A 290 19.98 7.66 -29.38
CA ALA A 290 18.72 8.37 -29.61
C ALA A 290 17.71 8.09 -28.49
N THR A 291 17.64 6.86 -27.98
CA THR A 291 16.82 6.49 -26.81
C THR A 291 17.25 7.29 -25.58
N LYS A 292 18.56 7.41 -25.31
CA LYS A 292 19.09 8.18 -24.17
C LYS A 292 18.70 9.66 -24.26
N ILE A 293 18.93 10.30 -25.40
CA ILE A 293 18.55 11.71 -25.64
C ILE A 293 17.05 11.91 -25.43
N THR A 294 16.23 11.05 -26.03
CA THR A 294 14.76 11.11 -25.88
C THR A 294 14.36 10.99 -24.42
N THR A 295 14.97 10.06 -23.67
CA THR A 295 14.67 9.85 -22.24
C THR A 295 15.04 11.08 -21.41
N ASP A 296 16.21 11.67 -21.63
CA ASP A 296 16.66 12.83 -20.87
C ASP A 296 15.67 14.00 -20.98
N PHE A 297 15.15 14.27 -22.19
CA PHE A 297 14.12 15.28 -22.37
C PHE A 297 12.75 14.88 -21.84
N THR A 298 12.33 13.65 -22.03
CA THR A 298 10.99 13.20 -21.61
C THR A 298 10.88 12.93 -20.11
N ASN A 299 11.99 12.81 -19.38
CA ASN A 299 12.01 12.73 -17.92
C ASN A 299 11.38 13.96 -17.25
N VAL A 300 11.34 15.10 -17.92
CA VAL A 300 10.60 16.30 -17.47
C VAL A 300 9.10 15.98 -17.30
N LEU A 301 8.53 15.09 -18.14
CA LEU A 301 7.14 14.63 -17.97
C LEU A 301 6.97 13.82 -16.69
N VAL A 302 7.97 13.02 -16.29
CA VAL A 302 7.93 12.27 -15.01
C VAL A 302 7.89 13.25 -13.84
N VAL A 303 8.74 14.28 -13.86
CA VAL A 303 8.71 15.34 -12.83
C VAL A 303 7.34 16.01 -12.78
N ALA A 304 6.80 16.39 -13.94
CA ALA A 304 5.47 17.01 -14.01
C ALA A 304 4.36 16.10 -13.43
N MET A 305 4.38 14.80 -13.75
CA MET A 305 3.43 13.83 -13.21
C MET A 305 3.58 13.67 -11.69
N VAL A 306 4.81 13.61 -11.17
CA VAL A 306 5.06 13.49 -9.72
C VAL A 306 4.68 14.79 -8.99
N LEU A 307 4.88 15.97 -9.58
CA LEU A 307 4.38 17.22 -9.02
C LEU A 307 2.85 17.27 -8.97
N VAL A 308 2.17 16.79 -10.00
CA VAL A 308 0.71 16.66 -10.00
C VAL A 308 0.25 15.70 -8.89
N LEU A 309 0.92 14.56 -8.72
CA LEU A 309 0.67 13.64 -7.60
C LEU A 309 0.85 14.34 -6.25
N LEU A 310 1.94 15.08 -6.07
CA LEU A 310 2.22 15.83 -4.84
C LEU A 310 1.12 16.86 -4.56
N LEU A 311 0.73 17.65 -5.54
CA LEU A 311 -0.36 18.63 -5.39
C LEU A 311 -1.69 17.95 -5.01
N LEU A 312 -2.02 16.81 -5.64
CA LEU A 312 -3.23 16.06 -5.32
C LEU A 312 -3.23 15.56 -3.87
N VAL A 313 -2.12 14.97 -3.41
CA VAL A 313 -2.04 14.44 -2.03
C VAL A 313 -1.95 15.57 -1.01
N LEU A 314 -1.31 16.67 -1.31
CA LEU A 314 -1.31 17.88 -0.46
C LEU A 314 -2.73 18.47 -0.34
N TRP A 315 -3.52 18.42 -1.41
CA TRP A 315 -4.89 18.95 -1.38
C TRP A 315 -5.87 18.07 -0.60
N LYS A 316 -5.82 16.72 -0.79
CA LYS A 316 -6.82 15.78 -0.24
C LYS A 316 -6.23 14.54 0.41
N GLY A 317 -4.92 14.37 0.38
CA GLY A 317 -4.27 13.15 0.79
C GLY A 317 -4.25 12.91 2.30
N LYS A 318 -4.02 11.67 2.67
CA LYS A 318 -3.70 11.27 4.04
C LYS A 318 -2.23 11.57 4.35
N PRO A 319 -1.87 11.86 5.62
CA PRO A 319 -0.50 12.22 6.01
C PRO A 319 0.58 11.26 5.50
N ARG A 320 0.34 9.95 5.54
CA ARG A 320 1.29 8.93 5.05
C ARG A 320 1.55 9.02 3.56
N LEU A 321 0.48 9.23 2.75
CA LEU A 321 0.64 9.42 1.31
C LEU A 321 1.36 10.72 0.99
N VAL A 322 1.07 11.80 1.74
CA VAL A 322 1.77 13.07 1.59
C VAL A 322 3.27 12.89 1.85
N PHE A 323 3.64 12.24 2.95
CA PHE A 323 5.04 11.91 3.27
C PHE A 323 5.72 11.13 2.13
N SER A 324 5.10 10.02 1.70
CA SER A 324 5.69 9.12 0.70
C SER A 324 5.85 9.78 -0.67
N ILE A 325 4.87 10.55 -1.11
CA ILE A 325 4.93 11.24 -2.41
C ILE A 325 5.90 12.43 -2.36
N SER A 326 6.01 13.13 -1.22
CA SER A 326 6.99 14.21 -1.06
C SER A 326 8.42 13.67 -1.11
N PHE A 327 8.69 12.53 -0.48
CA PHE A 327 9.97 11.85 -0.57
C PHE A 327 10.28 11.39 -2.00
N LEU A 328 9.31 10.76 -2.69
CA LEU A 328 9.44 10.37 -4.10
C LEU A 328 9.72 11.59 -5.00
N ALA A 329 9.05 12.71 -4.75
CA ALA A 329 9.25 13.93 -5.51
C ALA A 329 10.67 14.48 -5.36
N GLY A 330 11.23 14.45 -4.15
CA GLY A 330 12.62 14.79 -3.91
C GLY A 330 13.59 13.90 -4.69
N CYS A 331 13.38 12.57 -4.65
CA CYS A 331 14.20 11.61 -5.39
C CYS A 331 14.15 11.84 -6.91
N VAL A 332 12.95 11.95 -7.47
CA VAL A 332 12.77 12.12 -8.92
C VAL A 332 13.31 13.48 -9.39
N PHE A 333 13.08 14.54 -8.63
CA PHE A 333 13.63 15.86 -8.95
C PHE A 333 15.17 15.82 -8.98
N HIS A 334 15.78 15.24 -7.93
CA HIS A 334 17.24 15.08 -7.86
C HIS A 334 17.77 14.29 -9.07
N ASP A 335 17.18 13.15 -9.39
CA ASP A 335 17.70 12.28 -10.44
C ASP A 335 17.62 12.94 -11.82
N VAL A 336 16.53 13.66 -12.09
CA VAL A 336 16.42 14.44 -13.34
C VAL A 336 17.39 15.63 -13.33
N TRP A 337 17.55 16.32 -12.22
CA TRP A 337 18.52 17.41 -12.07
C TRP A 337 19.97 16.93 -12.29
N SER A 338 20.32 15.77 -11.72
CA SER A 338 21.66 15.17 -11.84
C SER A 338 22.04 14.87 -13.30
N VAL A 339 21.08 14.48 -14.13
CA VAL A 339 21.33 14.24 -15.57
C VAL A 339 21.78 15.53 -16.28
N PHE A 340 21.21 16.68 -15.91
CA PHE A 340 21.55 17.97 -16.55
C PHE A 340 22.78 18.65 -15.96
N THR A 341 23.06 18.43 -14.68
CA THR A 341 24.17 19.09 -13.98
C THR A 341 25.42 18.22 -13.85
N LEU A 342 25.32 16.95 -14.26
CA LEU A 342 26.39 15.94 -14.09
C LEU A 342 26.79 15.81 -12.60
N ASP A 343 25.80 15.87 -11.69
CA ASP A 343 26.02 15.69 -10.25
C ASP A 343 26.64 14.30 -10.00
N PRO A 344 27.77 14.21 -9.27
CA PRO A 344 28.43 12.95 -8.98
C PRO A 344 27.71 12.09 -7.93
N GLN A 345 26.48 12.38 -7.58
CA GLN A 345 25.72 11.54 -6.67
C GLN A 345 24.91 10.45 -7.42
N PRO A 346 24.69 9.28 -6.81
CA PRO A 346 23.91 8.23 -7.43
C PRO A 346 22.43 8.57 -7.52
N PHE A 347 21.69 7.84 -8.35
CA PHE A 347 20.24 7.99 -8.45
C PHE A 347 19.50 7.54 -7.20
N PHE A 348 18.43 8.26 -6.83
CA PHE A 348 17.62 8.01 -5.64
C PHE A 348 16.25 7.40 -5.94
N VAL A 349 15.88 7.24 -7.20
CA VAL A 349 14.53 6.76 -7.59
C VAL A 349 14.17 5.42 -6.95
N GLY A 350 15.13 4.51 -6.73
CA GLY A 350 14.90 3.23 -6.07
C GLY A 350 14.37 3.41 -4.63
N TYR A 351 14.87 4.40 -3.90
CA TYR A 351 14.38 4.75 -2.56
C TYR A 351 12.99 5.39 -2.62
N GLY A 352 12.78 6.27 -3.61
CA GLY A 352 11.48 6.89 -3.85
C GLY A 352 10.38 5.86 -4.10
N VAL A 353 10.68 4.85 -4.91
CA VAL A 353 9.77 3.75 -5.23
C VAL A 353 9.40 2.93 -3.99
N ILE A 354 10.38 2.48 -3.18
CA ILE A 354 10.10 1.67 -1.99
C ILE A 354 9.22 2.42 -0.98
N VAL A 355 9.51 3.71 -0.74
CA VAL A 355 8.74 4.54 0.18
C VAL A 355 7.34 4.81 -0.36
N ALA A 356 7.20 5.09 -1.67
CA ALA A 356 5.91 5.30 -2.30
C ALA A 356 5.04 4.03 -2.24
N VAL A 357 5.55 2.89 -2.71
CA VAL A 357 4.83 1.60 -2.70
C VAL A 357 4.41 1.23 -1.28
N SER A 358 5.30 1.37 -0.30
CA SER A 358 4.99 1.11 1.12
C SER A 358 3.90 2.04 1.64
N GLY A 359 3.97 3.34 1.36
CA GLY A 359 2.97 4.33 1.77
C GLY A 359 1.57 4.03 1.21
N PHE A 360 1.51 3.62 -0.06
CA PHE A 360 0.25 3.17 -0.67
C PHE A 360 -0.24 1.87 -0.04
N GLY A 361 0.63 0.89 0.18
CA GLY A 361 0.29 -0.37 0.84
C GLY A 361 -0.34 -0.14 2.22
N PHE A 362 0.29 0.66 3.07
CA PHE A 362 -0.26 1.04 4.39
C PHE A 362 -1.60 1.77 4.28
N SER A 363 -1.75 2.68 3.32
CA SER A 363 -3.02 3.40 3.11
C SER A 363 -4.16 2.48 2.67
N LEU A 364 -3.85 1.45 1.88
CA LEU A 364 -4.82 0.43 1.46
C LEU A 364 -5.24 -0.46 2.63
N VAL A 365 -4.29 -0.96 3.42
CA VAL A 365 -4.57 -1.74 4.64
C VAL A 365 -5.47 -0.97 5.61
N GLU A 366 -5.19 0.31 5.84
CA GLU A 366 -6.02 1.17 6.70
C GLU A 366 -7.44 1.34 6.14
N THR A 367 -7.56 1.52 4.83
CA THR A 367 -8.86 1.64 4.16
C THR A 367 -9.64 0.34 4.27
N PHE A 368 -9.01 -0.80 4.03
CA PHE A 368 -9.60 -2.13 4.18
C PHE A 368 -10.11 -2.39 5.60
N LYS A 369 -9.27 -2.14 6.62
CA LYS A 369 -9.67 -2.27 8.04
C LYS A 369 -10.90 -1.42 8.38
N LYS A 370 -10.93 -0.17 7.90
CA LYS A 370 -12.07 0.73 8.13
C LYS A 370 -13.35 0.22 7.47
N THR A 371 -13.27 -0.23 6.21
CA THR A 371 -14.41 -0.77 5.48
C THR A 371 -14.93 -2.05 6.13
N HIS A 372 -14.03 -2.97 6.50
CA HIS A 372 -14.41 -4.22 7.18
C HIS A 372 -15.10 -3.96 8.51
N ARG A 373 -14.56 -3.03 9.33
CA ARG A 373 -15.21 -2.64 10.59
C ARG A 373 -16.59 -2.01 10.37
N GLN A 374 -16.75 -1.18 9.35
CA GLN A 374 -18.06 -0.61 9.02
C GLN A 374 -19.05 -1.69 8.59
N LEU A 375 -18.61 -2.66 7.79
CA LEU A 375 -19.44 -3.78 7.37
C LEU A 375 -19.90 -4.61 8.58
N GLN A 376 -18.99 -4.94 9.50
CA GLN A 376 -19.34 -5.66 10.74
C GLN A 376 -20.35 -4.89 11.59
N LEU A 377 -20.16 -3.57 11.78
CA LEU A 377 -21.08 -2.74 12.53
C LEU A 377 -22.46 -2.66 11.85
N THR A 378 -22.50 -2.59 10.53
CA THR A 378 -23.76 -2.58 9.77
C THR A 378 -24.47 -3.92 9.89
N HIS A 379 -23.72 -5.03 9.79
CA HIS A 379 -24.25 -6.37 9.96
C HIS A 379 -24.84 -6.57 11.37
N GLN A 380 -24.10 -6.19 12.42
CA GLN A 380 -24.60 -6.26 13.80
C GLN A 380 -25.89 -5.44 13.99
N LYS A 381 -25.97 -4.23 13.43
CA LYS A 381 -27.19 -3.41 13.48
C LYS A 381 -28.36 -4.05 12.73
N SER A 382 -28.12 -4.80 11.67
CA SER A 382 -29.16 -5.48 10.90
C SER A 382 -29.78 -6.69 11.64
N LEU A 383 -29.14 -7.16 12.71
CA LEU A 383 -29.65 -8.24 13.57
C LEU A 383 -30.56 -7.74 14.71
N LEU A 384 -30.71 -6.44 14.87
CA LEU A 384 -31.60 -5.87 15.89
C LEU A 384 -32.94 -5.47 15.30
N ASP A 385 -33.99 -5.61 16.10
CA ASP A 385 -35.31 -5.05 15.82
C ASP A 385 -35.30 -3.53 16.06
N PRO A 386 -35.68 -2.70 15.07
CA PRO A 386 -35.56 -1.25 15.17
C PRO A 386 -36.51 -0.61 16.21
N LEU A 387 -37.61 -1.29 16.55
CA LEU A 387 -38.58 -0.78 17.53
C LEU A 387 -38.13 -1.05 18.97
N THR A 388 -37.73 -2.29 19.23
CA THR A 388 -37.53 -2.79 20.61
C THR A 388 -36.07 -2.89 21.01
N GLY A 389 -35.13 -2.90 20.07
CA GLY A 389 -33.72 -3.16 20.30
C GLY A 389 -33.36 -4.62 20.62
N ALA A 390 -34.35 -5.52 20.71
CA ALA A 390 -34.12 -6.96 20.78
C ALA A 390 -33.45 -7.48 19.50
N PHE A 391 -32.89 -8.68 19.55
CA PHE A 391 -32.49 -9.33 18.29
C PHE A 391 -33.72 -9.58 17.41
N ASN A 392 -33.56 -9.54 16.11
CA ASN A 392 -34.59 -10.01 15.18
C ASN A 392 -34.34 -11.48 14.81
N ARG A 393 -35.29 -12.10 14.09
CA ARG A 393 -35.23 -13.51 13.69
C ARG A 393 -33.96 -13.88 12.88
N GLY A 394 -33.26 -12.90 12.29
CA GLY A 394 -32.02 -13.12 11.53
C GLY A 394 -30.88 -13.67 12.38
N VAL A 395 -30.92 -13.44 13.70
CA VAL A 395 -29.88 -13.92 14.64
C VAL A 395 -29.77 -15.46 14.66
N PHE A 396 -30.86 -16.18 14.35
CA PHE A 396 -30.82 -17.65 14.29
C PHE A 396 -29.98 -18.20 13.14
N GLY A 397 -29.66 -17.40 12.13
CA GLY A 397 -28.77 -17.74 11.02
C GLY A 397 -27.29 -17.50 11.32
N GLU A 398 -26.98 -16.87 12.45
CA GLU A 398 -25.60 -16.55 12.81
C GLU A 398 -24.83 -17.78 13.28
N PRO A 399 -23.60 -18.02 12.78
CA PRO A 399 -22.77 -19.15 13.21
C PRO A 399 -22.45 -19.15 14.71
N ALA A 400 -22.48 -17.98 15.35
CA ALA A 400 -22.21 -17.80 16.77
C ALA A 400 -23.46 -18.02 17.66
N PHE A 401 -24.67 -18.23 17.08
CA PHE A 401 -25.86 -18.45 17.87
C PHE A 401 -25.77 -19.79 18.62
N PRO A 402 -26.07 -19.83 19.92
CA PRO A 402 -25.91 -21.03 20.72
C PRO A 402 -26.81 -22.18 20.23
N THR A 403 -26.27 -23.38 20.14
CA THR A 403 -26.99 -24.59 19.73
C THR A 403 -27.57 -25.40 20.88
N ARG A 404 -27.30 -24.99 22.14
CA ARG A 404 -27.77 -25.67 23.35
C ARG A 404 -28.38 -24.66 24.31
N GLY A 405 -29.56 -24.95 24.83
CA GLY A 405 -30.29 -24.10 25.76
C GLY A 405 -31.76 -24.45 25.79
N VAL A 406 -32.59 -23.53 26.22
CA VAL A 406 -34.05 -23.61 26.19
C VAL A 406 -34.58 -22.43 25.40
N VAL A 407 -35.42 -22.70 24.40
CA VAL A 407 -36.22 -21.68 23.71
C VAL A 407 -37.55 -21.50 24.45
N VAL A 408 -37.89 -20.25 24.73
CA VAL A 408 -39.18 -19.87 25.33
C VAL A 408 -39.87 -18.95 24.33
N LEU A 409 -40.87 -19.45 23.62
CA LEU A 409 -41.71 -18.65 22.74
C LEU A 409 -42.72 -17.89 23.58
N VAL A 410 -42.81 -16.61 23.41
CA VAL A 410 -43.66 -15.68 24.19
C VAL A 410 -44.54 -14.91 23.21
N ASP A 411 -45.81 -14.74 23.59
CA ASP A 411 -46.80 -13.99 22.81
C ASP A 411 -47.65 -13.14 23.75
N MET A 412 -47.81 -11.86 23.42
CA MET A 412 -48.58 -10.93 24.29
C MET A 412 -50.07 -11.24 24.24
N ASP A 413 -50.70 -11.42 25.44
CA ASP A 413 -52.13 -11.72 25.54
C ASP A 413 -52.93 -10.48 25.14
N ASP A 414 -53.85 -10.63 24.18
CA ASP A 414 -54.76 -9.60 23.65
C ASP A 414 -54.08 -8.29 23.22
N PHE A 415 -52.89 -8.38 22.61
CA PHE A 415 -52.14 -7.22 22.16
C PHE A 415 -52.91 -6.34 21.15
N LYS A 416 -53.75 -6.96 20.32
CA LYS A 416 -54.60 -6.19 19.41
C LYS A 416 -55.62 -5.36 20.18
N GLY A 417 -56.30 -5.92 21.20
CA GLY A 417 -57.26 -5.20 22.04
C GLY A 417 -56.59 -4.05 22.80
N LEU A 418 -55.33 -4.22 23.24
CA LEU A 418 -54.53 -3.18 23.81
C LEU A 418 -54.31 -2.02 22.84
N ASN A 419 -53.86 -2.32 21.61
CA ASN A 419 -53.66 -1.31 20.57
C ASN A 419 -54.96 -0.60 20.20
N ASP A 420 -56.06 -1.33 20.05
CA ASP A 420 -57.37 -0.75 19.71
C ASP A 420 -57.89 0.17 20.84
N SER A 421 -57.56 -0.12 22.12
CA SER A 421 -58.03 0.64 23.30
C SER A 421 -57.14 1.84 23.63
N PHE A 422 -55.82 1.72 23.50
CA PHE A 422 -54.84 2.71 23.99
C PHE A 422 -53.93 3.30 22.88
N GLY A 423 -54.09 2.85 21.64
CA GLY A 423 -53.28 3.30 20.50
C GLY A 423 -51.99 2.53 20.32
N HIS A 424 -51.42 2.62 19.10
CA HIS A 424 -50.18 1.92 18.73
C HIS A 424 -48.96 2.35 19.56
N ASP A 425 -48.89 3.63 19.99
CA ASP A 425 -47.79 4.13 20.83
C ASP A 425 -47.75 3.41 22.17
N ALA A 426 -48.93 3.06 22.76
CA ALA A 426 -49.01 2.29 23.99
C ALA A 426 -48.54 0.83 23.76
N GLY A 427 -48.95 0.21 22.64
CA GLY A 427 -48.46 -1.11 22.25
C GLY A 427 -46.93 -1.12 22.07
N ASP A 428 -46.39 -0.13 21.38
CA ASP A 428 -44.94 0.04 21.19
C ASP A 428 -44.18 0.19 22.52
N ALA A 429 -44.75 0.94 23.48
CA ALA A 429 -44.17 1.09 24.82
C ALA A 429 -44.18 -0.25 25.59
N VAL A 430 -45.27 -1.02 25.46
CA VAL A 430 -45.38 -2.36 26.06
C VAL A 430 -44.34 -3.32 25.50
N LEU A 431 -44.15 -3.35 24.16
CA LEU A 431 -43.15 -4.20 23.51
C LEU A 431 -41.70 -3.81 23.93
N ARG A 432 -41.39 -2.52 23.96
CA ARG A 432 -40.08 -2.03 24.48
C ARG A 432 -39.87 -2.43 25.92
N GLY A 433 -40.88 -2.20 26.78
CA GLY A 433 -40.80 -2.53 28.19
C GLY A 433 -40.63 -4.02 28.46
N PHE A 434 -41.23 -4.89 27.67
CA PHE A 434 -40.98 -6.33 27.76
C PHE A 434 -39.50 -6.68 27.51
N VAL A 435 -38.91 -6.08 26.52
CA VAL A 435 -37.48 -6.30 26.18
C VAL A 435 -36.58 -5.75 27.26
N GLU A 436 -36.83 -4.53 27.75
CA GLU A 436 -36.07 -3.90 28.84
C GLU A 436 -36.09 -4.79 30.08
N ILE A 437 -37.27 -5.21 30.54
CA ILE A 437 -37.44 -6.08 31.72
C ILE A 437 -36.74 -7.43 31.51
N SER A 438 -36.87 -8.00 30.31
CA SER A 438 -36.19 -9.25 30.00
C SER A 438 -34.67 -9.10 30.08
N HIS A 439 -34.09 -8.00 29.56
CA HIS A 439 -32.65 -7.74 29.66
C HIS A 439 -32.18 -7.47 31.11
N GLU A 440 -33.01 -6.88 31.95
CA GLU A 440 -32.70 -6.68 33.37
C GLU A 440 -32.62 -7.99 34.16
N LEU A 441 -33.42 -8.99 33.78
CA LEU A 441 -33.55 -10.25 34.51
C LEU A 441 -32.76 -11.41 33.94
N LEU A 442 -32.51 -11.39 32.65
CA LEU A 442 -31.77 -12.43 31.93
C LEU A 442 -30.26 -12.18 32.02
N ARG A 443 -29.49 -13.23 31.82
CA ARG A 443 -28.04 -13.17 31.83
C ARG A 443 -27.51 -12.61 30.51
N GLY A 444 -26.31 -12.05 30.51
CA GLY A 444 -25.69 -11.53 29.30
C GLY A 444 -25.43 -12.56 28.19
N GLU A 445 -25.50 -13.86 28.52
CA GLU A 445 -25.41 -14.98 27.57
C GLU A 445 -26.76 -15.47 27.04
N ASP A 446 -27.87 -14.96 27.63
CA ASP A 446 -29.23 -15.22 27.13
C ASP A 446 -29.60 -14.17 26.06
N ALA A 447 -30.56 -14.50 25.23
CA ALA A 447 -30.97 -13.60 24.15
C ALA A 447 -32.49 -13.36 24.15
N VAL A 448 -32.88 -12.11 23.88
CA VAL A 448 -34.26 -11.72 23.61
C VAL A 448 -34.40 -11.46 22.12
N ILE A 449 -35.29 -12.20 21.45
CA ILE A 449 -35.46 -12.15 20.00
C ILE A 449 -36.91 -11.81 19.70
N ARG A 450 -37.17 -10.83 18.85
CA ARG A 450 -38.49 -10.52 18.33
C ARG A 450 -38.73 -11.25 17.02
N MET A 451 -39.74 -12.09 16.98
CA MET A 451 -40.11 -12.87 15.79
C MET A 451 -40.90 -12.03 14.78
N GLY A 452 -41.73 -11.15 15.28
CA GLY A 452 -42.60 -10.23 14.54
C GLY A 452 -43.86 -9.88 15.34
N GLY A 453 -44.45 -8.72 15.11
CA GLY A 453 -45.62 -8.28 15.84
C GLY A 453 -45.39 -8.27 17.36
N ASP A 454 -46.13 -9.09 18.06
CA ASP A 454 -46.12 -9.26 19.52
C ASP A 454 -45.48 -10.59 20.00
N GLU A 455 -44.80 -11.30 19.07
CA GLU A 455 -44.16 -12.58 19.33
C GLU A 455 -42.65 -12.39 19.63
N PHE A 456 -42.20 -13.00 20.72
CA PHE A 456 -40.81 -13.01 21.16
C PHE A 456 -40.30 -14.43 21.42
N VAL A 457 -38.98 -14.60 21.33
CA VAL A 457 -38.26 -15.78 21.81
C VAL A 457 -37.25 -15.34 22.84
N LEU A 458 -37.32 -15.92 24.03
CA LEU A 458 -36.23 -15.87 25.00
C LEU A 458 -35.38 -17.13 24.81
N PHE A 459 -34.11 -16.95 24.46
CA PHE A 459 -33.16 -18.06 24.39
C PHE A 459 -32.33 -18.08 25.68
N LEU A 460 -32.48 -19.14 26.47
CA LEU A 460 -31.83 -19.31 27.77
C LEU A 460 -30.70 -20.34 27.62
N SER A 461 -29.44 -19.88 27.53
CA SER A 461 -28.30 -20.71 27.12
C SER A 461 -27.88 -21.75 28.16
N ARG A 462 -27.99 -21.46 29.46
CA ARG A 462 -27.63 -22.38 30.56
C ARG A 462 -28.82 -22.66 31.47
N CYS A 463 -29.93 -23.05 30.88
CA CYS A 463 -31.17 -23.28 31.58
C CYS A 463 -31.70 -24.68 31.30
N THR A 464 -32.47 -25.22 32.26
CA THR A 464 -33.27 -26.42 32.10
C THR A 464 -34.74 -26.06 32.00
N GLU A 465 -35.59 -26.90 31.35
CA GLU A 465 -37.01 -26.65 31.23
C GLU A 465 -37.70 -26.46 32.60
N LYS A 466 -37.21 -27.13 33.67
CA LYS A 466 -37.75 -27.02 35.04
C LYS A 466 -37.53 -25.63 35.66
N GLN A 467 -36.51 -24.90 35.19
CA GLN A 467 -36.17 -23.55 35.71
C GLN A 467 -36.94 -22.44 35.00
N VAL A 468 -37.44 -22.71 33.79
CA VAL A 468 -38.15 -21.72 32.96
C VAL A 468 -39.30 -21.04 33.69
N PRO A 469 -40.23 -21.77 34.35
CA PRO A 469 -41.35 -21.11 35.02
C PRO A 469 -40.93 -20.02 35.98
N SER A 470 -39.92 -20.28 36.83
CA SER A 470 -39.46 -19.29 37.83
C SER A 470 -38.84 -18.04 37.20
N ILE A 471 -38.20 -18.17 36.01
CA ILE A 471 -37.63 -17.05 35.26
C ILE A 471 -38.75 -16.25 34.61
N VAL A 472 -39.62 -16.92 33.89
CA VAL A 472 -40.70 -16.29 33.12
C VAL A 472 -41.73 -15.64 34.05
N ASP A 473 -42.03 -16.26 35.19
CA ASP A 473 -42.94 -15.69 36.18
C ASP A 473 -42.36 -14.37 36.77
N ARG A 474 -41.06 -14.28 37.01
CA ARG A 474 -40.40 -13.02 37.42
C ARG A 474 -40.52 -11.94 36.33
N VAL A 475 -40.27 -12.30 35.07
CA VAL A 475 -40.47 -11.37 33.95
C VAL A 475 -41.94 -10.92 33.92
N GLY A 476 -42.88 -11.85 34.02
CA GLY A 476 -44.30 -11.56 34.00
C GLY A 476 -44.78 -10.67 35.17
N GLN A 477 -44.28 -10.89 36.37
CA GLN A 477 -44.57 -10.05 37.52
C GLN A 477 -44.13 -8.62 37.33
N LEU A 478 -42.87 -8.42 36.95
CA LEU A 478 -42.33 -7.07 36.71
C LEU A 478 -43.00 -6.41 35.50
N PHE A 479 -43.32 -7.18 34.45
CA PHE A 479 -44.02 -6.68 33.29
C PHE A 479 -45.42 -6.19 33.64
N PHE A 480 -46.19 -6.95 34.43
CA PHE A 480 -47.48 -6.52 34.93
C PHE A 480 -47.39 -5.30 35.83
N GLN A 481 -46.41 -5.25 36.74
CA GLN A 481 -46.17 -4.11 37.62
C GLN A 481 -45.82 -2.83 36.84
N ARG A 482 -45.08 -2.92 35.75
CA ARG A 482 -44.68 -1.78 34.93
C ARG A 482 -45.85 -1.22 34.10
N PHE A 483 -46.78 -2.10 33.71
CA PHE A 483 -47.90 -1.75 32.83
C PHE A 483 -49.29 -2.11 33.44
N PRO A 484 -49.58 -1.69 34.69
CA PRO A 484 -50.81 -2.10 35.36
C PRO A 484 -52.05 -1.56 34.67
N HIS A 485 -52.00 -0.36 34.11
CA HIS A 485 -53.14 0.28 33.43
C HIS A 485 -53.52 -0.39 32.09
N PHE A 486 -52.55 -1.06 31.47
CA PHE A 486 -52.79 -1.75 30.21
C PHE A 486 -53.23 -3.21 30.40
N GLY A 487 -53.13 -3.73 31.63
CA GLY A 487 -53.37 -5.14 31.94
C GLY A 487 -52.47 -6.10 31.18
N ALA A 488 -51.27 -5.59 30.72
CA ALA A 488 -50.37 -6.31 29.82
C ALA A 488 -49.89 -7.63 30.46
N ARG A 489 -50.16 -8.73 29.77
CA ARG A 489 -49.75 -10.09 30.13
C ARG A 489 -49.27 -10.81 28.90
N PHE A 490 -48.62 -11.94 29.10
CA PHE A 490 -48.19 -12.79 28.01
C PHE A 490 -48.40 -14.28 28.33
N SER A 491 -48.43 -15.09 27.32
CA SER A 491 -48.40 -16.55 27.35
C SER A 491 -47.09 -17.07 26.82
N TYR A 492 -46.65 -18.24 27.26
CA TYR A 492 -45.39 -18.81 26.78
C TYR A 492 -45.43 -20.32 26.60
N GLY A 493 -44.55 -20.83 25.73
CA GLY A 493 -44.24 -22.26 25.61
C GLY A 493 -42.76 -22.46 25.58
N ALA A 494 -42.24 -23.45 26.29
CA ALA A 494 -40.80 -23.67 26.43
C ALA A 494 -40.38 -25.06 25.97
N CYS A 495 -39.25 -25.15 25.28
CA CYS A 495 -38.70 -26.43 24.83
C CYS A 495 -37.18 -26.39 24.85
N ARG A 496 -36.55 -27.47 25.30
CA ARG A 496 -35.09 -27.62 25.24
C ARG A 496 -34.64 -27.81 23.77
N VAL A 497 -33.57 -27.08 23.40
CA VAL A 497 -32.98 -27.27 22.06
C VAL A 497 -32.17 -28.57 22.04
N SER A 498 -32.62 -29.52 21.21
CA SER A 498 -31.98 -30.83 21.02
C SER A 498 -31.63 -31.03 19.54
N GLY A 499 -30.53 -30.40 19.11
CA GLY A 499 -29.99 -30.53 17.73
C GLY A 499 -30.58 -29.58 16.71
N ASN A 500 -31.92 -29.60 16.49
CA ASN A 500 -32.60 -28.72 15.49
C ASN A 500 -33.40 -27.63 16.19
N LEU A 501 -32.96 -26.36 16.04
CA LEU A 501 -33.62 -25.19 16.62
C LEU A 501 -35.07 -25.02 16.08
N GLN A 502 -35.29 -25.26 14.78
CA GLN A 502 -36.60 -25.09 14.15
C GLN A 502 -37.65 -26.11 14.72
N GLU A 503 -37.21 -27.34 14.98
CA GLU A 503 -38.07 -28.33 15.63
C GLU A 503 -38.40 -27.95 17.07
N SER A 504 -37.43 -27.41 17.79
CA SER A 504 -37.60 -26.95 19.17
C SER A 504 -38.57 -25.76 19.23
N LEU A 505 -38.47 -24.82 18.29
CA LEU A 505 -39.42 -23.70 18.15
C LEU A 505 -40.86 -24.20 17.85
N LYS A 506 -41.03 -25.17 16.96
CA LYS A 506 -42.37 -25.78 16.68
C LYS A 506 -42.98 -26.46 17.91
N LYS A 507 -42.14 -27.13 18.73
CA LYS A 507 -42.62 -27.73 20.00
C LYS A 507 -42.99 -26.65 21.01
N ALA A 508 -42.20 -25.59 21.14
CA ALA A 508 -42.52 -24.47 22.01
C ALA A 508 -43.83 -23.78 21.57
N ASP A 509 -44.06 -23.62 20.28
CA ASP A 509 -45.30 -23.06 19.72
C ASP A 509 -46.53 -23.92 20.10
N SER A 510 -46.44 -25.24 19.98
CA SER A 510 -47.50 -26.15 20.38
C SER A 510 -47.82 -26.01 21.88
N LEU A 511 -46.81 -25.83 22.74
CA LEU A 511 -47.02 -25.64 24.17
C LEU A 511 -47.59 -24.24 24.51
N LEU A 512 -47.19 -23.21 23.78
CA LEU A 512 -47.77 -21.87 23.86
C LEU A 512 -49.25 -21.89 23.53
N TYR A 513 -49.61 -22.60 22.43
CA TYR A 513 -51.01 -22.74 22.02
C TYR A 513 -51.85 -23.45 23.09
N GLN A 514 -51.33 -24.52 23.71
CA GLN A 514 -52.00 -25.22 24.82
C GLN A 514 -52.22 -24.28 26.03
N MET A 515 -51.22 -23.47 26.42
CA MET A 515 -51.35 -22.50 27.49
C MET A 515 -52.43 -21.45 27.18
N LYS A 516 -52.45 -20.91 25.98
CA LYS A 516 -53.47 -19.95 25.55
C LYS A 516 -54.90 -20.57 25.59
N ARG A 517 -55.03 -21.82 25.19
CA ARG A 517 -56.30 -22.54 25.27
C ARG A 517 -56.77 -22.73 26.69
N GLN A 518 -55.93 -23.18 27.60
CA GLN A 518 -56.24 -23.33 29.04
C GLN A 518 -56.65 -22.00 29.67
N LYS A 519 -55.96 -20.89 29.34
CA LYS A 519 -56.32 -19.55 29.80
C LYS A 519 -57.71 -19.09 29.31
N ARG A 520 -58.10 -19.47 28.08
CA ARG A 520 -59.43 -19.16 27.53
C ARG A 520 -60.53 -19.98 28.20
N GLU A 521 -60.30 -21.26 28.41
CA GLU A 521 -61.23 -22.16 29.10
C GLU A 521 -61.44 -21.74 30.57
N SER A 522 -60.41 -21.31 31.29
CA SER A 522 -60.52 -20.81 32.66
C SER A 522 -61.21 -19.44 32.78
N ARG A 523 -61.16 -18.60 31.73
CA ARG A 523 -61.90 -17.32 31.66
C ARG A 523 -63.36 -17.51 31.27
N GLY A 524 -63.69 -18.59 30.56
CA GLY A 524 -65.07 -18.94 30.16
C GLY A 524 -65.89 -19.62 31.27
N CYS A 525 -65.28 -20.12 32.34
CA CYS A 525 -65.96 -20.63 33.54
C CYS A 525 -65.98 -19.53 34.64
N ASP A 526 -66.85 -18.49 34.47
CA ASP A 526 -67.22 -17.62 35.58
C ASP A 526 -68.43 -18.26 36.29
N PRO A 527 -68.34 -18.74 37.54
CA PRO A 527 -69.45 -19.44 38.25
C PRO A 527 -70.52 -18.50 38.77
N HIS A 528 -70.46 -17.21 38.54
CA HIS A 528 -71.48 -16.26 38.99
C HIS A 528 -72.14 -15.53 37.81
N GLY A 529 -73.10 -16.24 37.19
CA GLY A 529 -74.14 -15.61 36.40
C GLY A 529 -74.86 -14.52 37.18
N ARG A 530 -74.67 -13.25 36.82
CA ARG A 530 -75.70 -12.22 37.10
C ARG A 530 -76.36 -11.86 35.79
N GLY A 531 -77.62 -12.16 35.82
CA GLY A 531 -78.54 -12.02 34.70
C GLY A 531 -78.59 -10.61 34.14
N LYS A 532 -78.77 -10.54 32.83
CA LYS A 532 -79.33 -9.37 32.20
C LYS A 532 -80.83 -9.30 32.58
N GLU A 533 -81.19 -8.30 33.37
CA GLU A 533 -82.53 -7.74 33.33
C GLU A 533 -82.52 -6.40 32.63
N VAL A 534 -83.31 -6.38 31.55
CA VAL A 534 -84.05 -5.36 30.81
C VAL A 534 -83.29 -4.08 30.43
#